data_6e6a3043d86fff05fb2ac5a5b2592991
#
_entry.id   6e6a3043d86fff05fb2ac5a5b2592991
#
_cell.length_a   1.000
_cell.length_b   1.000
_cell.length_c   1.000
_cell.angle_alpha   90.00
_cell.angle_beta   90.00
_cell.angle_gamma   90.00
#
_symmetry.space_group_name_H-M   'P 1'
#
loop_
_entity.id
_entity.type
_entity.pdbx_description
1 polymer ?
#
loop_
_entity_poly.entity_id
_entity_poly.type
_entity_poly.pdbx_seq_one_letter_code
_entity_poly.pdbx_strand_id
1 'polypeptide(L)'
;MVEKQIINTFVSHYHEDEEGVKGLKSLLGDNVTMKNSSVTSDKFNRANNPEYIKNLLRSRIDWASTVVCLIGPKTHDSEWVQYEIEYAHKKGKPIVGVFMRGSTDADLPDAVADYASAIVGWNEQSILKAFDGKGIFNNADGTSRPYGTGEAVRYTC
;
A
#
# COMPACT_ATOMS: atom_id res chain seq x y z
N MET A 1 -5.73 -28.52 6.88
CA MET A 1 -4.52 -27.74 7.03
C MET A 1 -4.45 -26.67 5.98
N VAL A 2 -4.14 -25.47 6.41
CA VAL A 2 -4.09 -24.34 5.47
C VAL A 2 -2.66 -24.14 5.01
N GLU A 3 -2.49 -24.06 3.71
CA GLU A 3 -1.18 -23.79 3.14
C GLU A 3 -0.80 -22.33 3.37
N LYS A 4 0.48 -22.13 3.66
CA LYS A 4 1.00 -20.78 3.74
C LYS A 4 1.05 -20.17 2.37
N GLN A 5 0.58 -18.94 2.26
CA GLN A 5 0.69 -18.21 1.00
C GLN A 5 1.97 -17.42 1.00
N ILE A 6 2.64 -17.42 -0.13
CA ILE A 6 3.80 -16.57 -0.33
C ILE A 6 3.39 -15.48 -1.29
N ILE A 7 3.37 -14.27 -0.78
CA ILE A 7 2.94 -13.12 -1.57
C ILE A 7 4.13 -12.18 -1.71
N ASN A 8 4.58 -12.01 -2.95
CA ASN A 8 5.64 -11.05 -3.23
C ASN A 8 5.05 -9.66 -3.12
N THR A 9 5.42 -8.94 -2.09
CA THR A 9 4.79 -7.68 -1.76
C THR A 9 5.79 -6.54 -1.80
N PHE A 10 5.46 -5.50 -2.54
CA PHE A 10 6.19 -4.23 -2.48
C PHE A 10 5.43 -3.31 -1.56
N VAL A 11 6.12 -2.75 -0.56
CA VAL A 11 5.48 -1.87 0.41
C VAL A 11 5.89 -0.43 0.14
N SER A 12 4.93 0.35 -0.32
CA SER A 12 5.11 1.78 -0.54
C SER A 12 4.76 2.52 0.74
N HIS A 13 5.65 3.37 1.20
CA HIS A 13 5.42 4.08 2.46
C HIS A 13 6.26 5.35 2.51
N TYR A 14 5.82 6.29 3.36
CA TYR A 14 6.61 7.47 3.64
C TYR A 14 7.88 7.04 4.35
N HIS A 15 9.00 7.69 4.05
CA HIS A 15 10.29 7.21 4.52
C HIS A 15 10.43 7.12 6.03
N GLU A 16 9.70 7.93 6.76
CA GLU A 16 9.77 7.90 8.23
C GLU A 16 8.87 6.83 8.84
N ASP A 17 8.11 6.11 8.02
CA ASP A 17 7.15 5.12 8.49
C ASP A 17 7.67 3.68 8.41
N GLU A 18 8.98 3.49 8.48
CA GLU A 18 9.57 2.15 8.40
C GLU A 18 9.09 1.23 9.51
N GLU A 19 8.81 1.78 10.66
CA GLU A 19 8.28 0.98 11.76
C GLU A 19 6.94 0.36 11.40
N GLY A 20 6.17 1.04 10.55
CA GLY A 20 4.92 0.49 10.05
C GLY A 20 5.10 -0.75 9.23
N VAL A 21 6.18 -0.81 8.44
CA VAL A 21 6.48 -2.01 7.65
C VAL A 21 6.76 -3.18 8.57
N LYS A 22 7.55 -2.96 9.62
CA LYS A 22 7.84 -4.00 10.60
C LYS A 22 6.59 -4.43 11.33
N GLY A 23 5.74 -3.46 11.68
CA GLY A 23 4.47 -3.74 12.34
C GLY A 23 3.55 -4.56 11.48
N LEU A 24 3.52 -4.28 10.18
CA LEU A 24 2.69 -5.04 9.26
C LEU A 24 3.15 -6.49 9.20
N LYS A 25 4.45 -6.71 9.11
CA LYS A 25 4.99 -8.07 9.11
C LYS A 25 4.62 -8.81 10.39
N SER A 26 4.74 -8.14 11.53
CA SER A 26 4.38 -8.76 12.81
C SER A 26 2.90 -9.06 12.89
N LEU A 27 2.08 -8.15 12.38
CA LEU A 27 0.63 -8.31 12.44
C LEU A 27 0.15 -9.51 11.65
N LEU A 28 0.72 -9.72 10.47
CA LEU A 28 0.29 -10.81 9.61
C LEU A 28 0.89 -12.15 10.02
N GLY A 29 2.02 -12.12 10.72
CA GLY A 29 2.61 -13.31 11.29
C GLY A 29 2.85 -14.41 10.27
N ASP A 30 2.45 -15.63 10.63
CA ASP A 30 2.66 -16.79 9.78
C ASP A 30 1.59 -17.01 8.73
N ASN A 31 0.55 -16.19 8.73
CA ASN A 31 -0.54 -16.35 7.77
C ASN A 31 -0.11 -16.09 6.34
N VAL A 32 0.84 -15.15 6.18
CA VAL A 32 1.33 -14.74 4.86
C VAL A 32 2.82 -14.56 4.97
N THR A 33 3.55 -15.02 3.96
CA THR A 33 4.98 -14.73 3.89
C THR A 33 5.16 -13.55 2.96
N MET A 34 5.51 -12.42 3.53
CA MET A 34 5.72 -11.19 2.78
C MET A 34 7.20 -10.94 2.59
N LYS A 35 7.56 -10.59 1.38
CA LYS A 35 8.91 -10.14 1.10
C LYS A 35 8.87 -8.64 0.91
N ASN A 36 9.50 -7.92 1.82
CA ASN A 36 9.54 -6.48 1.73
C ASN A 36 10.57 -6.06 0.68
N SER A 37 10.10 -5.39 -0.34
CA SER A 37 10.98 -4.92 -1.41
C SER A 37 11.07 -3.41 -1.47
N SER A 38 10.55 -2.71 -0.48
CA SER A 38 10.62 -1.26 -0.47
C SER A 38 12.08 -0.80 -0.31
N VAL A 39 12.37 0.38 -0.84
CA VAL A 39 13.74 0.89 -0.94
C VAL A 39 13.85 2.16 -0.13
N THR A 40 13.80 2.04 1.18
CA THR A 40 13.72 3.22 2.02
C THR A 40 15.03 3.95 2.17
N SER A 41 16.04 3.24 2.64
CA SER A 41 17.34 3.88 2.86
C SER A 41 17.98 4.35 1.57
N ASP A 42 17.87 3.54 0.53
CA ASP A 42 18.48 3.87 -0.74
C ASP A 42 17.86 5.11 -1.38
N LYS A 43 16.57 5.33 -1.17
CA LYS A 43 15.92 6.52 -1.70
C LYS A 43 16.62 7.80 -1.24
N PHE A 44 17.09 7.82 -0.01
CA PHE A 44 17.74 9.01 0.52
C PHE A 44 19.21 9.06 0.19
N ASN A 45 19.87 7.91 0.23
CA ASN A 45 21.28 7.86 -0.07
C ASN A 45 21.57 8.20 -1.54
N ARG A 46 20.58 8.00 -2.41
CA ARG A 46 20.74 8.26 -3.83
C ARG A 46 19.81 9.35 -4.32
N ALA A 47 19.42 10.25 -3.43
CA ALA A 47 18.41 11.25 -3.78
C ALA A 47 18.82 12.16 -4.91
N ASN A 48 20.12 12.30 -5.18
CA ASN A 48 20.60 13.13 -6.27
C ASN A 48 20.59 12.42 -7.62
N ASN A 49 20.07 11.18 -7.67
CA ASN A 49 19.99 10.46 -8.94
C ASN A 49 18.58 9.85 -9.09
N PRO A 50 17.60 10.66 -9.46
CA PRO A 50 16.21 10.20 -9.54
C PRO A 50 16.01 9.04 -10.52
N GLU A 51 16.74 9.00 -11.62
CA GLU A 51 16.57 7.90 -12.58
C GLU A 51 17.01 6.56 -12.00
N TYR A 52 18.09 6.57 -11.25
CA TYR A 52 18.53 5.34 -10.59
C TYR A 52 17.45 4.84 -9.64
N ILE A 53 16.90 5.74 -8.84
CA ILE A 53 15.85 5.37 -7.89
C ILE A 53 14.62 4.85 -8.61
N LYS A 54 14.20 5.52 -9.68
CA LYS A 54 13.03 5.10 -10.44
C LYS A 54 13.23 3.71 -11.04
N ASN A 55 14.40 3.44 -11.59
CA ASN A 55 14.68 2.13 -12.16
C ASN A 55 14.61 1.03 -11.11
N LEU A 56 15.17 1.32 -9.92
CA LEU A 56 15.16 0.36 -8.84
C LEU A 56 13.73 0.09 -8.36
N LEU A 57 12.93 1.13 -8.20
CA LEU A 57 11.55 1.00 -7.77
C LEU A 57 10.71 0.25 -8.81
N ARG A 58 10.88 0.58 -10.08
CA ARG A 58 10.15 -0.12 -11.15
C ARG A 58 10.45 -1.62 -11.12
N SER A 59 11.73 -1.95 -10.97
CA SER A 59 12.14 -3.35 -10.91
C SER A 59 11.47 -4.09 -9.75
N ARG A 60 11.40 -3.45 -8.60
CA ARG A 60 10.81 -4.07 -7.42
C ARG A 60 9.30 -4.19 -7.52
N ILE A 61 8.66 -3.19 -8.11
CA ILE A 61 7.22 -3.26 -8.32
C ILE A 61 6.88 -4.33 -9.36
N ASP A 62 7.68 -4.41 -10.42
CA ASP A 62 7.47 -5.45 -11.44
C ASP A 62 7.58 -6.86 -10.84
N TRP A 63 8.49 -7.03 -9.90
CA TRP A 63 8.68 -8.30 -9.20
C TRP A 63 7.48 -8.65 -8.31
N ALA A 64 6.82 -7.66 -7.76
CA ALA A 64 5.75 -7.88 -6.77
C ALA A 64 4.48 -8.37 -7.44
N SER A 65 3.73 -9.21 -6.72
CA SER A 65 2.40 -9.59 -7.17
C SER A 65 1.33 -8.69 -6.55
N THR A 66 1.67 -8.00 -5.48
CA THR A 66 0.76 -7.08 -4.80
C THR A 66 1.56 -5.90 -4.28
N VAL A 67 0.99 -4.71 -4.37
CA VAL A 67 1.58 -3.50 -3.83
C VAL A 67 0.74 -3.03 -2.67
N VAL A 68 1.39 -2.80 -1.53
CA VAL A 68 0.72 -2.26 -0.34
C VAL A 68 1.19 -0.84 -0.13
N CYS A 69 0.26 0.06 0.11
CA CYS A 69 0.60 1.42 0.54
C CYS A 69 0.24 1.56 2.00
N LEU A 70 1.24 1.77 2.85
CA LEU A 70 1.02 2.08 4.25
C LEU A 70 0.68 3.56 4.37
N ILE A 71 -0.46 3.84 4.98
CA ILE A 71 -0.98 5.20 5.02
C ILE A 71 -0.76 5.78 6.42
N GLY A 72 0.18 6.71 6.51
CA GLY A 72 0.46 7.45 7.73
C GLY A 72 0.20 8.93 7.52
N PRO A 73 0.48 9.75 8.52
CA PRO A 73 0.12 11.18 8.46
C PRO A 73 0.74 11.97 7.33
N LYS A 74 1.89 11.54 6.82
CA LYS A 74 2.59 12.29 5.78
C LYS A 74 2.68 11.56 4.45
N THR A 75 2.05 10.40 4.34
CA THR A 75 2.12 9.60 3.13
C THR A 75 1.56 10.35 1.93
N HIS A 76 0.47 11.09 2.13
CA HIS A 76 -0.19 11.79 1.03
C HIS A 76 0.67 12.92 0.45
N ASP A 77 1.70 13.36 1.17
CA ASP A 77 2.61 14.40 0.67
C ASP A 77 3.83 13.83 -0.04
N SER A 78 3.98 12.51 -0.07
CA SER A 78 5.18 11.90 -0.62
C SER A 78 5.06 11.72 -2.13
N GLU A 79 5.94 12.40 -2.87
CA GLU A 79 5.97 12.26 -4.33
C GLU A 79 6.41 10.86 -4.73
N TRP A 80 7.30 10.24 -3.95
CA TRP A 80 7.74 8.88 -4.26
C TRP A 80 6.62 7.88 -4.10
N VAL A 81 5.80 8.02 -3.05
CA VAL A 81 4.64 7.14 -2.86
C VAL A 81 3.69 7.30 -4.04
N GLN A 82 3.40 8.54 -4.44
CA GLN A 82 2.52 8.78 -5.57
C GLN A 82 3.05 8.10 -6.83
N TYR A 83 4.34 8.26 -7.09
CA TYR A 83 4.97 7.65 -8.24
C TYR A 83 4.85 6.13 -8.21
N GLU A 84 5.12 5.54 -7.05
CA GLU A 84 5.07 4.08 -6.90
C GLU A 84 3.67 3.53 -7.14
N ILE A 85 2.67 4.21 -6.61
CA ILE A 85 1.28 3.74 -6.76
C ILE A 85 0.82 3.90 -8.20
N GLU A 86 1.16 5.01 -8.84
CA GLU A 86 0.80 5.23 -10.24
C GLU A 86 1.47 4.20 -11.16
N TYR A 87 2.72 3.91 -10.91
CA TYR A 87 3.43 2.91 -11.70
C TYR A 87 2.80 1.52 -11.50
N ALA A 88 2.48 1.16 -10.26
CA ALA A 88 1.85 -0.12 -9.97
C ALA A 88 0.52 -0.25 -10.70
N HIS A 89 -0.26 0.82 -10.70
CA HIS A 89 -1.53 0.83 -11.42
C HIS A 89 -1.32 0.63 -12.91
N LYS A 90 -0.35 1.32 -13.47
CA LYS A 90 -0.03 1.21 -14.89
C LYS A 90 0.35 -0.22 -15.26
N LYS A 91 0.98 -0.93 -14.34
CA LYS A 91 1.40 -2.31 -14.56
C LYS A 91 0.32 -3.33 -14.22
N GLY A 92 -0.85 -2.88 -13.83
CA GLY A 92 -1.96 -3.77 -13.51
C GLY A 92 -1.80 -4.52 -12.20
N LYS A 93 -0.97 -4.02 -11.29
CA LYS A 93 -0.78 -4.67 -10.00
C LYS A 93 -1.93 -4.35 -9.05
N PRO A 94 -2.41 -5.32 -8.26
CA PRO A 94 -3.37 -4.98 -7.21
C PRO A 94 -2.70 -4.08 -6.18
N ILE A 95 -3.43 -3.09 -5.73
CA ILE A 95 -2.94 -2.11 -4.75
C ILE A 95 -3.84 -2.15 -3.53
N VAL A 96 -3.25 -2.38 -2.37
CA VAL A 96 -3.99 -2.43 -1.10
C VAL A 96 -3.50 -1.29 -0.23
N GLY A 97 -4.40 -0.37 0.12
CA GLY A 97 -4.08 0.68 1.07
C GLY A 97 -4.35 0.18 2.48
N VAL A 98 -3.41 0.39 3.39
CA VAL A 98 -3.54 -0.01 4.78
C VAL A 98 -3.28 1.19 5.67
N PHE A 99 -4.30 1.61 6.42
CA PHE A 99 -4.14 2.71 7.37
C PHE A 99 -3.31 2.26 8.55
N MET A 100 -2.26 2.99 8.86
CA MET A 100 -1.48 2.74 10.06
C MET A 100 -2.28 3.21 11.27
N ARG A 101 -1.96 2.67 12.44
CA ARG A 101 -2.61 3.11 13.66
C ARG A 101 -2.40 4.59 13.86
N GLY A 102 -3.47 5.27 14.24
CA GLY A 102 -3.43 6.70 14.47
C GLY A 102 -3.61 7.55 13.24
N SER A 103 -3.73 6.92 12.07
CA SER A 103 -4.02 7.66 10.84
C SER A 103 -5.48 8.02 10.76
N THR A 104 -5.78 9.01 9.93
CA THR A 104 -7.16 9.46 9.71
C THR A 104 -7.49 9.36 8.23
N ASP A 105 -8.78 9.49 7.92
CA ASP A 105 -9.23 9.46 6.53
C ASP A 105 -8.61 10.56 5.69
N ALA A 106 -8.25 11.67 6.32
CA ALA A 106 -7.61 12.78 5.63
C ALA A 106 -6.19 12.44 5.15
N ASP A 107 -5.60 11.38 5.71
CA ASP A 107 -4.24 10.98 5.36
C ASP A 107 -4.18 10.14 4.09
N LEU A 108 -5.32 9.77 3.53
CA LEU A 108 -5.38 8.91 2.35
C LEU A 108 -4.79 9.61 1.13
N PRO A 109 -3.76 9.04 0.50
CA PRO A 109 -3.21 9.64 -0.73
C PRO A 109 -4.20 9.54 -1.89
N ASP A 110 -4.21 10.57 -2.73
CA ASP A 110 -5.12 10.60 -3.88
C ASP A 110 -4.92 9.39 -4.81
N ALA A 111 -3.68 9.01 -5.06
CA ALA A 111 -3.42 7.88 -5.95
C ALA A 111 -3.98 6.58 -5.39
N VAL A 112 -3.90 6.39 -4.07
CA VAL A 112 -4.50 5.21 -3.43
C VAL A 112 -6.01 5.27 -3.54
N ALA A 113 -6.57 6.46 -3.31
CA ALA A 113 -8.01 6.66 -3.44
C ALA A 113 -8.49 6.29 -4.84
N ASP A 114 -7.71 6.65 -5.85
CA ASP A 114 -8.11 6.46 -7.24
C ASP A 114 -7.87 5.04 -7.74
N TYR A 115 -6.83 4.38 -7.28
CA TYR A 115 -6.35 3.15 -7.93
C TYR A 115 -6.36 1.90 -7.06
N ALA A 116 -6.58 2.02 -5.77
CA ALA A 116 -6.49 0.84 -4.90
C ALA A 116 -7.64 -0.11 -5.16
N SER A 117 -7.34 -1.40 -5.12
CA SER A 117 -8.35 -2.44 -5.22
C SER A 117 -9.00 -2.72 -3.86
N ALA A 118 -8.35 -2.30 -2.77
CA ALA A 118 -8.90 -2.40 -1.43
C ALA A 118 -8.22 -1.36 -0.54
N ILE A 119 -8.95 -0.85 0.43
CA ILE A 119 -8.42 0.08 1.42
C ILE A 119 -8.94 -0.40 2.77
N VAL A 120 -8.04 -0.72 3.69
CA VAL A 120 -8.43 -1.33 4.96
C VAL A 120 -7.76 -0.63 6.13
N GLY A 121 -8.36 -0.80 7.31
CA GLY A 121 -7.75 -0.34 8.55
C GLY A 121 -6.66 -1.29 9.02
N TRP A 122 -6.10 -1.01 10.19
CA TRP A 122 -5.03 -1.81 10.75
C TRP A 122 -5.63 -3.03 11.43
N ASN A 123 -5.97 -4.04 10.63
CA ASN A 123 -6.66 -5.22 11.09
C ASN A 123 -6.22 -6.42 10.26
N GLU A 124 -5.71 -7.45 10.92
CA GLU A 124 -5.15 -8.60 10.24
C GLU A 124 -6.13 -9.26 9.28
N GLN A 125 -7.36 -9.47 9.73
CA GLN A 125 -8.34 -10.17 8.90
C GLN A 125 -8.71 -9.36 7.65
N SER A 126 -8.88 -8.06 7.81
CA SER A 126 -9.20 -7.19 6.66
C SER A 126 -8.06 -7.18 5.65
N ILE A 127 -6.83 -7.12 6.15
CA ILE A 127 -5.66 -7.09 5.27
C ILE A 127 -5.55 -8.41 4.50
N LEU A 128 -5.74 -9.54 5.19
CA LEU A 128 -5.66 -10.85 4.54
C LEU A 128 -6.75 -11.01 3.49
N LYS A 129 -7.96 -10.53 3.77
CA LYS A 129 -9.03 -10.57 2.77
C LYS A 129 -8.70 -9.72 1.56
N ALA A 130 -8.09 -8.57 1.78
CA ALA A 130 -7.67 -7.71 0.68
C ALA A 130 -6.62 -8.40 -0.18
N PHE A 131 -5.68 -9.11 0.44
CA PHE A 131 -4.66 -9.86 -0.29
C PHE A 131 -5.28 -10.97 -1.12
N ASP A 132 -6.42 -11.50 -0.69
CA ASP A 132 -7.15 -12.54 -1.42
C ASP A 132 -7.98 -11.99 -2.56
N GLY A 133 -7.91 -10.71 -2.83
CA GLY A 133 -8.63 -10.10 -3.91
C GLY A 133 -10.02 -9.58 -3.56
N LYS A 134 -10.37 -9.59 -2.28
CA LYS A 134 -11.66 -9.04 -1.85
C LYS A 134 -11.60 -7.52 -1.91
N GLY A 135 -12.59 -6.93 -2.54
CA GLY A 135 -12.67 -5.48 -2.63
C GLY A 135 -13.26 -4.87 -1.38
N ILE A 136 -12.44 -4.69 -0.36
CA ILE A 136 -12.88 -4.15 0.92
C ILE A 136 -12.43 -2.71 1.03
N PHE A 137 -13.35 -1.84 1.44
CA PHE A 137 -13.04 -0.43 1.61
C PHE A 137 -13.47 0.02 3.00
N ASN A 138 -12.49 0.42 3.80
CA ASN A 138 -12.71 0.88 5.17
C ASN A 138 -12.25 2.32 5.33
N ASN A 139 -12.82 2.99 6.34
CA ASN A 139 -12.26 4.23 6.85
C ASN A 139 -11.09 3.89 7.76
N ALA A 140 -10.35 4.92 8.17
CA ALA A 140 -9.17 4.71 9.01
C ALA A 140 -9.51 4.01 10.31
N ASP A 141 -10.72 4.17 10.82
CA ASP A 141 -11.14 3.54 12.07
C ASP A 141 -11.67 2.12 11.86
N GLY A 142 -11.65 1.62 10.63
CA GLY A 142 -12.09 0.26 10.33
C GLY A 142 -13.55 0.14 9.94
N THR A 143 -14.32 1.21 10.02
CA THR A 143 -15.72 1.15 9.58
C THR A 143 -15.78 1.17 8.07
N SER A 144 -16.88 0.68 7.53
CA SER A 144 -17.06 0.62 6.08
C SER A 144 -17.12 2.01 5.47
N ARG A 145 -16.48 2.16 4.32
CA ARG A 145 -16.63 3.40 3.55
C ARG A 145 -17.28 3.07 2.23
N PRO A 146 -18.06 4.00 1.67
CA PRO A 146 -18.77 3.75 0.39
C PRO A 146 -17.72 3.70 -0.70
N TYR A 147 -17.53 2.53 -1.23
CA TYR A 147 -16.57 2.30 -2.28
C TYR A 147 -15.23 2.91 -1.97
N GLY A 148 -14.37 2.84 -2.89
CA GLY A 148 -13.14 3.55 -2.80
C GLY A 148 -13.41 4.95 -3.20
N THR A 149 -13.64 5.79 -2.25
CA THR A 149 -13.50 7.19 -2.48
C THR A 149 -14.34 7.73 -3.61
N GLY A 150 -13.83 8.52 -4.44
CA GLY A 150 -14.58 9.20 -5.45
C GLY A 150 -15.48 8.36 -6.35
N GLU A 151 -15.46 7.08 -6.16
CA GLU A 151 -16.28 6.18 -6.95
C GLU A 151 -17.73 6.51 -6.93
N ALA A 152 -18.27 6.82 -5.76
CA ALA A 152 -19.68 7.16 -5.65
C ALA A 152 -20.01 8.35 -6.52
N VAL A 153 -19.09 9.29 -6.65
CA VAL A 153 -19.29 10.45 -7.49
C VAL A 153 -19.33 10.05 -8.95
N ARG A 154 -18.48 9.12 -9.34
CA ARG A 154 -18.46 8.68 -10.74
C ARG A 154 -19.72 7.99 -11.13
N TYR A 155 -20.33 7.26 -10.22
CA TYR A 155 -21.54 6.53 -10.55
C TYR A 155 -22.76 7.40 -10.69
N THR A 156 -22.70 8.58 -10.13
CA THR A 156 -23.84 9.47 -10.24
C THR A 156 -23.85 10.23 -11.56
N CYS A 157 -22.85 10.09 -12.32
CA CYS A 157 -22.77 10.77 -13.60
C CYS A 157 -23.69 10.15 -14.62
#